data_dee1b82e7a7e08786c00f83084f04322
#
_entry.id   dee1b82e7a7e08786c00f83084f04322
#
_cell.length_a   1.000
_cell.length_b   1.000
_cell.length_c   1.000
_cell.angle_alpha   90.00
_cell.angle_beta   90.00
_cell.angle_gamma   90.00
#
_symmetry.space_group_name_H-M   'P 1'
#
loop_
_entity.id
_entity.type
_entity.pdbx_description
1 polymer ?
#
loop_
_entity_poly.entity_id
_entity_poly.type
_entity_poly.pdbx_seq_one_letter_code
_entity_poly.pdbx_strand_id
1 'polypeptide(L)'
;MTFCLESTIVKPNGSEKIDNAIILLHGYGGDGKDISMLSLNWKRHLPNTIFICPNGHEKCSINPTGFQWFDLTKEDPIYILEQSIKAENKLNEFINEIKDMFKLKNDKICLSGFSQGCMMSLNLGLTSEEKFNCVVGFSGKIINQEDLKKRKKVSTNILLIHGDMD
;
A
#
# COMPACT_ATOMS: atom_id res chain seq x y z
N MET A 1 -13.59 12.34 -7.27
CA MET A 1 -12.95 11.04 -7.55
C MET A 1 -13.38 10.09 -6.45
N THR A 2 -14.03 9.01 -6.80
CA THR A 2 -14.51 8.02 -5.82
C THR A 2 -13.87 6.69 -6.18
N PHE A 3 -13.14 6.09 -5.24
CA PHE A 3 -12.56 4.76 -5.32
C PHE A 3 -13.32 3.80 -4.41
N CYS A 4 -13.13 2.50 -4.57
CA CYS A 4 -13.70 1.47 -3.68
C CYS A 4 -13.17 1.55 -2.24
N LEU A 5 -12.02 2.21 -2.03
CA LEU A 5 -11.49 2.58 -0.71
C LEU A 5 -11.49 4.11 -0.56
N GLU A 6 -12.01 4.61 0.56
CA GLU A 6 -11.90 6.01 0.93
C GLU A 6 -10.42 6.41 0.99
N SER A 7 -10.06 7.53 0.35
CA SER A 7 -8.65 7.86 0.15
C SER A 7 -8.36 9.34 0.28
N THR A 8 -7.23 9.67 0.88
CA THR A 8 -6.62 11.00 0.79
C THR A 8 -5.77 11.08 -0.45
N ILE A 9 -5.99 12.11 -1.28
CA ILE A 9 -5.28 12.29 -2.55
C ILE A 9 -4.47 13.58 -2.49
N VAL A 10 -3.16 13.46 -2.75
CA VAL A 10 -2.26 14.61 -2.88
C VAL A 10 -1.79 14.73 -4.32
N LYS A 11 -2.30 15.76 -4.99
CA LYS A 11 -1.98 16.04 -6.39
C LYS A 11 -0.57 16.63 -6.55
N PRO A 12 0.06 16.46 -7.72
CA PRO A 12 1.33 17.10 -8.03
C PRO A 12 1.21 18.64 -7.99
N ASN A 13 2.33 19.32 -7.78
CA ASN A 13 2.38 20.79 -7.77
C ASN A 13 2.40 21.32 -9.22
N GLY A 14 1.37 22.08 -9.60
CA GLY A 14 1.38 22.86 -10.85
C GLY A 14 1.37 22.06 -12.17
N SER A 15 1.28 20.74 -12.13
CA SER A 15 1.18 19.88 -13.31
C SER A 15 -0.22 19.26 -13.37
N GLU A 16 -0.87 19.37 -14.53
CA GLU A 16 -2.09 18.60 -14.82
C GLU A 16 -1.76 17.17 -15.27
N LYS A 17 -0.51 16.92 -15.67
CA LYS A 17 -0.06 15.63 -16.16
C LYS A 17 0.36 14.73 -15.00
N ILE A 18 -0.24 13.56 -14.91
CA ILE A 18 0.12 12.51 -13.98
C ILE A 18 0.84 11.40 -14.76
N ASP A 19 2.14 11.26 -14.52
CA ASP A 19 2.96 10.23 -15.15
C ASP A 19 3.21 9.03 -14.25
N ASN A 20 3.09 9.20 -12.93
CA ASN A 20 3.35 8.17 -11.94
C ASN A 20 2.36 8.28 -10.77
N ALA A 21 2.19 7.19 -10.04
CA ALA A 21 1.47 7.17 -8.76
C ALA A 21 2.31 6.53 -7.66
N ILE A 22 2.17 7.04 -6.45
CA ILE A 22 2.63 6.38 -5.23
C ILE A 22 1.42 6.08 -4.38
N ILE A 23 1.20 4.80 -4.09
CA ILE A 23 0.15 4.33 -3.20
C ILE A 23 0.76 4.15 -1.82
N LEU A 24 0.30 4.95 -0.82
CA LEU A 24 0.81 4.93 0.54
C LEU A 24 -0.16 4.19 1.46
N LEU A 25 0.28 3.07 2.02
CA LEU A 25 -0.51 2.23 2.91
C LEU A 25 -0.12 2.48 4.37
N HIS A 26 -1.10 2.88 5.19
CA HIS A 26 -0.91 3.17 6.62
C HIS A 26 -0.68 1.90 7.45
N GLY A 27 -0.15 2.06 8.65
CA GLY A 27 0.01 1.00 9.65
C GLY A 27 -1.30 0.67 10.37
N TYR A 28 -1.26 -0.36 11.22
CA TYR A 28 -2.40 -0.80 12.05
C TYR A 28 -2.92 0.34 12.91
N GLY A 29 -4.21 0.62 12.82
CA GLY A 29 -4.85 1.71 13.57
C GLY A 29 -4.61 3.12 13.04
N GLY A 30 -3.91 3.27 11.90
CA GLY A 30 -3.72 4.53 11.21
C GLY A 30 -4.81 4.81 10.17
N ASP A 31 -4.60 5.83 9.36
CA ASP A 31 -5.48 6.19 8.25
C ASP A 31 -4.71 6.80 7.07
N GLY A 32 -5.40 6.98 5.96
CA GLY A 32 -4.83 7.55 4.74
C GLY A 32 -4.45 9.03 4.89
N LYS A 33 -5.10 9.77 5.77
CA LYS A 33 -4.80 11.20 5.99
C LYS A 33 -3.45 11.35 6.70
N ASP A 34 -3.22 10.57 7.74
CA ASP A 34 -1.97 10.63 8.50
C ASP A 34 -0.77 10.20 7.65
N ILE A 35 -0.86 9.06 6.96
CA ILE A 35 0.24 8.59 6.11
C ILE A 35 0.51 9.54 4.93
N SER A 36 -0.49 10.31 4.48
CA SER A 36 -0.34 11.27 3.39
C SER A 36 0.63 12.41 3.72
N MET A 37 0.91 12.65 5.00
CA MET A 37 1.88 13.68 5.43
C MET A 37 3.29 13.40 4.90
N LEU A 38 3.66 12.14 4.63
CA LEU A 38 4.94 11.79 4.00
C LEU A 38 5.06 12.39 2.59
N SER A 39 3.95 12.46 1.87
CA SER A 39 3.93 13.00 0.51
C SER A 39 4.31 14.48 0.45
N LEU A 40 4.08 15.26 1.50
CA LEU A 40 4.37 16.70 1.53
C LEU A 40 5.87 17.00 1.32
N ASN A 41 6.74 16.13 1.83
CA ASN A 41 8.18 16.25 1.60
C ASN A 41 8.62 15.66 0.25
N TRP A 42 7.97 14.60 -0.21
CA TRP A 42 8.38 13.88 -1.42
C TRP A 42 7.92 14.55 -2.70
N LYS A 43 6.72 15.16 -2.72
CA LYS A 43 6.12 15.73 -3.93
C LYS A 43 6.95 16.85 -4.58
N ARG A 44 7.79 17.57 -3.82
CA ARG A 44 8.70 18.58 -4.37
C ARG A 44 9.78 18.00 -5.29
N HIS A 45 10.09 16.69 -5.11
CA HIS A 45 11.07 15.96 -5.91
C HIS A 45 10.41 15.07 -6.98
N LEU A 46 9.08 14.98 -6.98
CA LEU A 46 8.29 14.10 -7.82
C LEU A 46 7.15 14.90 -8.50
N PRO A 47 7.47 15.83 -9.42
CA PRO A 47 6.55 16.86 -9.90
C PRO A 47 5.32 16.33 -10.65
N ASN A 48 5.41 15.15 -11.27
CA ASN A 48 4.32 14.55 -12.04
C ASN A 48 3.71 13.31 -11.36
N THR A 49 3.88 13.19 -10.05
CA THR A 49 3.45 12.04 -9.27
C THR A 49 2.25 12.38 -8.41
N ILE A 50 1.20 11.58 -8.52
CA ILE A 50 0.05 11.63 -7.61
C ILE A 50 0.30 10.68 -6.43
N PHE A 51 -0.04 11.12 -5.21
CA PHE A 51 -0.02 10.27 -4.02
C PHE A 51 -1.45 9.92 -3.66
N ILE A 52 -1.71 8.64 -3.47
CA ILE A 52 -3.03 8.10 -3.15
C ILE A 52 -2.89 7.25 -1.90
N CYS A 53 -3.57 7.67 -0.84
CA CYS A 53 -3.42 7.13 0.50
C CYS A 53 -4.78 6.58 0.96
N PRO A 54 -5.09 5.30 0.69
CA PRO A 54 -6.36 4.72 1.07
C PRO A 54 -6.44 4.43 2.57
N ASN A 55 -7.65 4.46 3.12
CA ASN A 55 -7.98 3.83 4.38
C ASN A 55 -8.04 2.31 4.18
N GLY A 56 -7.67 1.56 5.20
CA GLY A 56 -7.90 0.11 5.23
C GLY A 56 -9.40 -0.19 5.06
N HIS A 57 -9.71 -1.36 4.54
CA HIS A 57 -11.11 -1.75 4.25
C HIS A 57 -11.92 -2.06 5.51
N GLU A 58 -11.29 -2.15 6.67
CA GLU A 58 -11.92 -2.42 7.97
C GLU A 58 -11.56 -1.34 8.99
N LYS A 59 -12.50 -1.07 9.92
CA LYS A 59 -12.21 -0.29 11.12
C LYS A 59 -11.27 -1.07 12.03
N CYS A 60 -10.32 -0.37 12.64
CA CYS A 60 -9.36 -1.02 13.52
C CYS A 60 -10.01 -1.50 14.83
N SER A 61 -9.72 -2.74 15.22
CA SER A 61 -10.28 -3.38 16.41
C SER A 61 -9.90 -2.67 17.71
N ILE A 62 -8.72 -2.07 17.76
CA ILE A 62 -8.19 -1.39 18.97
C ILE A 62 -8.22 0.14 18.89
N ASN A 63 -8.47 0.72 17.69
CA ASN A 63 -8.60 2.16 17.46
C ASN A 63 -9.82 2.45 16.57
N PRO A 64 -11.00 2.73 17.14
CA PRO A 64 -12.24 2.92 16.36
C PRO A 64 -12.19 4.07 15.35
N THR A 65 -11.28 5.03 15.52
CA THR A 65 -11.10 6.15 14.57
C THR A 65 -10.18 5.80 13.41
N GLY A 66 -9.34 4.77 13.55
CA GLY A 66 -8.42 4.30 12.54
C GLY A 66 -8.92 3.08 11.77
N PHE A 67 -8.06 2.56 10.93
CA PHE A 67 -8.35 1.44 10.02
C PHE A 67 -7.27 0.35 10.13
N GLN A 68 -7.57 -0.80 9.58
CA GLN A 68 -6.67 -1.95 9.50
C GLN A 68 -6.80 -2.64 8.14
N TRP A 69 -5.74 -3.32 7.74
CA TRP A 69 -5.76 -4.20 6.57
C TRP A 69 -6.21 -5.60 6.95
N PHE A 70 -5.85 -6.03 8.15
CA PHE A 70 -6.30 -7.26 8.79
C PHE A 70 -6.14 -7.14 10.31
N ASP A 71 -6.94 -7.92 11.05
CA ASP A 71 -6.94 -7.88 12.51
C ASP A 71 -5.69 -8.56 13.08
N LEU A 72 -4.96 -7.86 13.95
CA LEU A 72 -3.78 -8.34 14.68
C LEU A 72 -4.07 -8.74 16.12
N THR A 73 -5.32 -8.67 16.58
CA THR A 73 -5.69 -9.09 17.93
C THR A 73 -5.70 -10.61 18.09
N LYS A 74 -5.73 -11.36 17.00
CA LYS A 74 -5.63 -12.81 16.96
C LYS A 74 -4.26 -13.21 16.45
N GLU A 75 -3.52 -13.97 17.25
CA GLU A 75 -2.17 -14.45 16.91
C GLU A 75 -2.18 -15.77 16.11
N ASP A 76 -3.28 -16.08 15.42
CA ASP A 76 -3.39 -17.26 14.56
C ASP A 76 -2.82 -16.96 13.16
N PRO A 77 -1.70 -17.61 12.75
CA PRO A 77 -1.09 -17.37 11.46
C PRO A 77 -1.98 -17.72 10.26
N ILE A 78 -2.87 -18.70 10.38
CA ILE A 78 -3.80 -19.08 9.31
C ILE A 78 -4.85 -17.98 9.15
N TYR A 79 -5.43 -17.53 10.27
CA TYR A 79 -6.39 -16.43 10.26
C TYR A 79 -5.78 -15.15 9.66
N ILE A 80 -4.57 -14.77 10.10
CA ILE A 80 -3.85 -13.59 9.59
C ILE A 80 -3.64 -13.71 8.07
N LEU A 81 -3.22 -14.88 7.59
CA LEU A 81 -3.02 -15.10 6.15
C LEU A 81 -4.33 -14.96 5.38
N GLU A 82 -5.42 -15.59 5.83
CA GLU A 82 -6.72 -15.49 5.17
C GLU A 82 -7.25 -14.06 5.10
N GLN A 83 -7.13 -13.30 6.19
CA GLN A 83 -7.55 -11.90 6.23
C GLN A 83 -6.66 -11.01 5.36
N SER A 84 -5.34 -11.26 5.34
CA SER A 84 -4.43 -10.52 4.47
C SER A 84 -4.72 -10.75 2.98
N ILE A 85 -5.10 -11.96 2.59
CA ILE A 85 -5.52 -12.26 1.21
C ILE A 85 -6.80 -11.50 0.82
N LYS A 86 -7.76 -11.35 1.74
CA LYS A 86 -8.95 -10.51 1.50
C LYS A 86 -8.55 -9.04 1.29
N ALA A 87 -7.64 -8.53 2.12
CA ALA A 87 -7.11 -7.18 1.97
C ALA A 87 -6.36 -6.99 0.65
N GLU A 88 -5.55 -7.98 0.22
CA GLU A 88 -4.88 -7.96 -1.07
C GLU A 88 -5.87 -7.86 -2.24
N ASN A 89 -6.96 -8.64 -2.20
CA ASN A 89 -7.99 -8.59 -3.23
C ASN A 89 -8.63 -7.20 -3.32
N LYS A 90 -8.91 -6.59 -2.16
CA LYS A 90 -9.48 -5.23 -2.08
C LYS A 90 -8.51 -4.17 -2.60
N LEU A 91 -7.24 -4.29 -2.28
CA LEU A 91 -6.19 -3.41 -2.79
C LEU A 91 -5.96 -3.60 -4.30
N ASN A 92 -6.06 -4.81 -4.83
CA ASN A 92 -5.98 -5.05 -6.28
C ASN A 92 -7.15 -4.39 -7.04
N GLU A 93 -8.39 -4.46 -6.52
CA GLU A 93 -9.53 -3.70 -7.08
C GLU A 93 -9.20 -2.20 -7.12
N PHE A 94 -8.76 -1.66 -5.99
CA PHE A 94 -8.39 -0.26 -5.84
C PHE A 94 -7.27 0.18 -6.78
N ILE A 95 -6.23 -0.63 -6.94
CA ILE A 95 -5.11 -0.36 -7.86
C ILE A 95 -5.59 -0.35 -9.31
N ASN A 96 -6.49 -1.26 -9.68
CA ASN A 96 -7.06 -1.28 -11.03
C ASN A 96 -7.89 -0.02 -11.31
N GLU A 97 -8.67 0.47 -10.35
CA GLU A 97 -9.38 1.75 -10.49
C GLU A 97 -8.41 2.93 -10.71
N ILE A 98 -7.27 2.95 -10.01
CA ILE A 98 -6.21 3.95 -10.19
C ILE A 98 -5.62 3.86 -11.60
N LYS A 99 -5.27 2.64 -12.03
CA LYS A 99 -4.73 2.38 -13.38
C LYS A 99 -5.68 2.88 -14.46
N ASP A 100 -6.96 2.59 -14.32
CA ASP A 100 -7.99 3.01 -15.28
C ASP A 100 -8.23 4.51 -15.29
N MET A 101 -8.29 5.12 -14.10
CA MET A 101 -8.55 6.56 -13.94
C MET A 101 -7.40 7.42 -14.51
N PHE A 102 -6.16 7.06 -14.22
CA PHE A 102 -4.98 7.83 -14.62
C PHE A 102 -4.26 7.27 -15.85
N LYS A 103 -4.77 6.20 -16.45
CA LYS A 103 -4.15 5.50 -17.60
C LYS A 103 -2.71 5.07 -17.30
N LEU A 104 -2.46 4.61 -16.11
CA LEU A 104 -1.15 4.13 -15.66
C LEU A 104 -1.03 2.61 -15.80
N LYS A 105 0.19 2.15 -16.02
CA LYS A 105 0.57 0.74 -15.91
C LYS A 105 1.28 0.49 -14.57
N ASN A 106 1.44 -0.78 -14.19
CA ASN A 106 2.10 -1.14 -12.94
C ASN A 106 3.52 -0.56 -12.83
N ASP A 107 4.28 -0.49 -13.92
CA ASP A 107 5.63 0.07 -13.97
C ASP A 107 5.71 1.59 -13.69
N LYS A 108 4.55 2.26 -13.60
CA LYS A 108 4.37 3.66 -13.20
C LYS A 108 3.84 3.83 -11.78
N ILE A 109 3.66 2.74 -11.05
CA ILE A 109 3.11 2.74 -9.70
C ILE A 109 4.17 2.24 -8.72
N CYS A 110 4.44 3.02 -7.69
CA CYS A 110 5.19 2.61 -6.51
C CYS A 110 4.20 2.25 -5.39
N LEU A 111 4.39 1.09 -4.77
CA LEU A 111 3.72 0.74 -3.54
C LEU A 111 4.63 1.13 -2.37
N SER A 112 4.09 1.86 -1.40
CA SER A 112 4.84 2.21 -0.20
C SER A 112 3.94 2.03 1.02
N GLY A 113 4.53 1.67 2.16
CA GLY A 113 3.75 1.47 3.35
C GLY A 113 4.57 1.42 4.63
N PHE A 114 3.89 1.69 5.74
CA PHE A 114 4.44 1.62 7.08
C PHE A 114 3.83 0.45 7.86
N SER A 115 4.66 -0.33 8.56
CA SER A 115 4.24 -1.43 9.43
C SER A 115 3.30 -2.40 8.69
N GLN A 116 2.04 -2.53 9.06
CA GLN A 116 1.06 -3.38 8.38
C GLN A 116 0.89 -2.99 6.89
N GLY A 117 0.92 -1.69 6.56
CA GLY A 117 0.91 -1.22 5.17
C GLY A 117 2.15 -1.65 4.37
N CYS A 118 3.32 -1.74 5.01
CA CYS A 118 4.53 -2.32 4.41
C CYS A 118 4.32 -3.81 4.10
N MET A 119 3.74 -4.58 5.05
CA MET A 119 3.43 -6.00 4.85
C MET A 119 2.54 -6.21 3.62
N MET A 120 1.50 -5.40 3.47
CA MET A 120 0.60 -5.44 2.30
C MET A 120 1.31 -5.04 1.00
N SER A 121 2.15 -4.00 1.04
CA SER A 121 2.94 -3.55 -0.13
C SER A 121 3.90 -4.63 -0.63
N LEU A 122 4.54 -5.37 0.29
CA LEU A 122 5.43 -6.48 -0.04
C LEU A 122 4.67 -7.63 -0.71
N ASN A 123 3.54 -8.03 -0.13
CA ASN A 123 2.73 -9.11 -0.69
C ASN A 123 2.24 -8.75 -2.10
N LEU A 124 1.59 -7.59 -2.26
CA LEU A 124 1.11 -7.12 -3.56
C LEU A 124 2.23 -6.98 -4.59
N GLY A 125 3.36 -6.40 -4.18
CA GLY A 125 4.51 -6.17 -5.06
C GLY A 125 5.13 -7.45 -5.62
N LEU A 126 4.93 -8.59 -4.97
CA LEU A 126 5.49 -9.88 -5.36
C LEU A 126 4.47 -10.85 -5.95
N THR A 127 3.17 -10.70 -5.63
CA THR A 127 2.10 -11.62 -6.07
C THR A 127 1.29 -11.10 -7.26
N SER A 128 1.47 -9.82 -7.65
CA SER A 128 0.77 -9.25 -8.82
C SER A 128 1.17 -9.90 -10.14
N GLU A 129 0.30 -9.82 -11.14
CA GLU A 129 0.57 -10.37 -12.49
C GLU A 129 1.68 -9.61 -13.21
N GLU A 130 1.75 -8.29 -13.00
CA GLU A 130 2.74 -7.41 -13.59
C GLU A 130 3.58 -6.73 -12.52
N LYS A 131 4.85 -6.54 -12.83
CA LYS A 131 5.81 -5.88 -11.96
C LYS A 131 5.45 -4.41 -11.72
N PHE A 132 5.37 -4.00 -10.46
CA PHE A 132 5.33 -2.58 -10.09
C PHE A 132 6.68 -1.89 -10.33
N ASN A 133 6.70 -0.56 -10.38
CA ASN A 133 7.93 0.21 -10.46
C ASN A 133 8.87 -0.18 -9.32
N CYS A 134 8.40 -0.06 -8.10
CA CYS A 134 9.11 -0.50 -6.90
C CYS A 134 8.16 -0.66 -5.70
N VAL A 135 8.67 -1.28 -4.64
CA VAL A 135 8.09 -1.26 -3.29
C VAL A 135 9.07 -0.56 -2.36
N VAL A 136 8.57 0.41 -1.58
CA VAL A 136 9.34 1.05 -0.50
C VAL A 136 8.62 0.80 0.82
N GLY A 137 9.19 -0.05 1.65
CA GLY A 137 8.58 -0.49 2.91
C GLY A 137 9.31 0.06 4.13
N PHE A 138 8.54 0.51 5.12
CA PHE A 138 9.05 1.00 6.39
C PHE A 138 8.54 0.10 7.52
N SER A 139 9.43 -0.44 8.34
CA SER A 139 9.13 -1.18 9.58
C SER A 139 8.09 -2.29 9.42
N GLY A 140 8.20 -3.09 8.36
CA GLY A 140 7.29 -4.19 8.08
C GLY A 140 8.02 -5.50 7.83
N LYS A 141 7.25 -6.57 7.76
CA LYS A 141 7.75 -7.94 7.53
C LYS A 141 6.88 -8.69 6.53
N ILE A 142 7.38 -9.82 6.05
CA ILE A 142 6.58 -10.78 5.26
C ILE A 142 5.55 -11.46 6.17
N ILE A 143 4.29 -11.48 5.75
CA ILE A 143 3.17 -12.05 6.51
C ILE A 143 3.35 -13.56 6.68
N ASN A 144 3.54 -14.26 5.57
CA ASN A 144 3.78 -15.70 5.56
C ASN A 144 4.76 -16.05 4.44
N GLN A 145 5.95 -16.49 4.82
CA GLN A 145 7.04 -16.74 3.86
C GLN A 145 6.74 -17.92 2.93
N GLU A 146 6.16 -18.99 3.45
CA GLU A 146 5.89 -20.19 2.65
C GLU A 146 4.74 -19.96 1.64
N ASP A 147 3.70 -19.23 2.05
CA ASP A 147 2.63 -18.84 1.15
C ASP A 147 3.14 -17.88 0.07
N LEU A 148 3.92 -16.86 0.46
CA LEU A 148 4.47 -15.89 -0.48
C LEU A 148 5.39 -16.56 -1.52
N LYS A 149 6.23 -17.53 -1.12
CA LYS A 149 7.04 -18.30 -2.07
C LYS A 149 6.21 -19.01 -3.13
N LYS A 150 5.05 -19.56 -2.74
CA LYS A 150 4.14 -20.27 -3.66
C LYS A 150 3.40 -19.32 -4.60
N ARG A 151 3.01 -18.14 -4.10
CA ARG A 151 2.21 -17.16 -4.84
C ARG A 151 3.02 -16.12 -5.60
N LYS A 152 4.33 -16.02 -5.38
CA LYS A 152 5.20 -15.07 -6.05
C LYS A 152 5.18 -15.25 -7.56
N LYS A 153 4.86 -14.19 -8.29
CA LYS A 153 4.78 -14.16 -9.75
C LYS A 153 5.86 -13.29 -10.38
N VAL A 154 6.23 -12.21 -9.70
CA VAL A 154 7.16 -11.20 -10.22
C VAL A 154 8.29 -10.89 -9.24
N SER A 155 9.36 -10.26 -9.75
CA SER A 155 10.47 -9.75 -8.95
C SER A 155 10.49 -8.22 -9.04
N THR A 156 9.62 -7.58 -8.28
CA THR A 156 9.60 -6.12 -8.12
C THR A 156 10.82 -5.67 -7.31
N ASN A 157 11.42 -4.53 -7.66
CA ASN A 157 12.50 -3.93 -6.88
C ASN A 157 11.95 -3.49 -5.51
N ILE A 158 12.65 -3.84 -4.44
CA ILE A 158 12.20 -3.57 -3.07
C ILE A 158 13.30 -2.84 -2.31
N LEU A 159 12.92 -1.76 -1.63
CA LEU A 159 13.71 -1.08 -0.60
C LEU A 159 12.98 -1.25 0.74
N LEU A 160 13.66 -1.84 1.72
CA LEU A 160 13.18 -1.96 3.10
C LEU A 160 14.00 -1.07 4.02
N ILE A 161 13.31 -0.35 4.88
CA ILE A 161 13.89 0.57 5.86
C ILE A 161 13.33 0.19 7.23
N HIS A 162 14.23 -0.09 8.17
CA HIS A 162 13.91 -0.43 9.56
C HIS A 162 14.72 0.44 10.51
N GLY A 163 14.18 0.67 11.70
CA GLY A 163 14.98 1.18 12.81
C GLY A 163 15.86 0.08 13.41
N ASP A 164 16.94 0.45 14.05
CA ASP A 164 17.89 -0.50 14.67
C ASP A 164 17.26 -1.32 15.81
N MET A 165 16.15 -0.85 16.35
CA MET A 165 15.41 -1.45 17.48
C MET A 165 14.06 -2.05 17.04
N ASP A 166 13.80 -2.16 15.74
CA ASP A 166 12.51 -2.55 15.16
C ASP A 166 12.41 -4.07 14.93
#